data_7e58a6ac6b864b783eccc2539aa9f467
#
_entry.id   7e58a6ac6b864b783eccc2539aa9f467
#
_cell.length_a   1.000
_cell.length_b   1.000
_cell.length_c   1.000
_cell.angle_alpha   90.00
_cell.angle_beta   90.00
_cell.angle_gamma   90.00
#
_symmetry.space_group_name_H-M   'P 1'
#
loop_
_entity.id
_entity.type
_entity.pdbx_description
1 polymer ?
#
loop_
_entity_poly.entity_id
_entity_poly.type
_entity_poly.pdbx_seq_one_letter_code
_entity_poly.pdbx_strand_id
1 'polypeptide(L)'
;MVVAIVWYLLLPVAEVAIVQRGTAFAAVYGTVRIEPTEVVPVRAQNAGFIRLADPFSAGRGAIGKTVEKGQLLATIADETTARQLKQARADLAAATERAALPLPSAELLKTAEDNLQRLEKLAALSNVPAVEYEKAKNEASRLRGAVENERIERDRNLGTLEDACKKLEAQMKNSEIRAPMDGILSNIQAIDGELVAEGNQLFTVSARKNYVRGEVNEEDVGEVKPGMKAILQLYAYRTQQFTARVSAVQPAADPETQRYTIVLDLENPPDNLMAGMTGEMNIITGTHEDVLLVPTRAILVDQAWIVKGGAVQRRTVKIGFRTLDFAEAISGISLSDRVVVTDQDKLRPGQIVRQRRLNIVAGNIK
;
A
#
# COMPACT_ATOMS: atom_id res chain seq x y z
N MET A 1 19.29 18.95 73.96
CA MET A 1 18.34 19.18 72.82
C MET A 1 19.01 19.86 71.60
N VAL A 2 19.75 20.97 71.76
CA VAL A 2 20.43 21.72 70.68
C VAL A 2 21.42 20.84 69.91
N VAL A 3 22.27 20.05 70.55
CA VAL A 3 23.26 19.18 69.91
C VAL A 3 22.63 18.11 69.07
N ALA A 4 21.47 17.55 69.41
CA ALA A 4 20.77 16.55 68.63
C ALA A 4 20.14 17.16 67.36
N ILE A 5 19.70 18.42 67.43
CA ILE A 5 19.16 19.15 66.27
C ILE A 5 20.28 19.49 65.27
N VAL A 6 21.42 19.94 65.75
CA VAL A 6 22.60 20.24 64.91
C VAL A 6 23.12 18.97 64.25
N TRP A 7 23.20 17.86 64.98
CA TRP A 7 23.61 16.57 64.43
C TRP A 7 22.63 16.07 63.32
N TYR A 8 21.30 16.22 63.54
CA TYR A 8 20.28 15.84 62.57
C TYR A 8 20.37 16.69 61.30
N LEU A 9 20.71 17.98 61.40
CA LEU A 9 20.88 18.88 60.25
C LEU A 9 22.11 18.57 59.41
N LEU A 10 23.13 17.95 59.98
CA LEU A 10 24.36 17.54 59.31
C LEU A 10 24.27 16.17 58.61
N LEU A 11 23.16 15.43 58.83
CA LEU A 11 22.98 14.15 58.16
C LEU A 11 22.80 14.33 56.64
N PRO A 12 23.37 13.44 55.80
CA PRO A 12 23.16 13.47 54.38
C PRO A 12 21.68 13.30 54.05
N VAL A 13 21.21 14.06 53.08
CA VAL A 13 19.81 14.01 52.62
C VAL A 13 19.72 12.94 51.54
N ALA A 14 18.86 11.95 51.77
CA ALA A 14 18.50 10.96 50.76
C ALA A 14 17.07 11.21 50.26
N GLU A 15 16.93 11.40 48.99
CA GLU A 15 15.60 11.46 48.38
C GLU A 15 15.04 10.06 48.23
N VAL A 16 13.86 9.84 48.78
CA VAL A 16 13.23 8.53 48.85
C VAL A 16 11.89 8.53 48.15
N ALA A 17 11.65 7.48 47.38
CA ALA A 17 10.33 7.14 46.85
C ALA A 17 9.73 5.97 47.64
N ILE A 18 8.41 5.95 47.75
CA ILE A 18 7.67 4.85 48.37
C ILE A 18 7.29 3.87 47.27
N VAL A 19 7.52 2.59 47.54
CA VAL A 19 7.09 1.48 46.67
C VAL A 19 5.55 1.42 46.69
N GLN A 20 4.96 1.37 45.54
CA GLN A 20 3.51 1.37 45.32
C GLN A 20 3.09 0.14 44.53
N ARG A 21 1.83 -0.27 44.65
CA ARG A 21 1.25 -1.24 43.73
C ARG A 21 0.71 -0.55 42.50
N GLY A 22 0.86 -1.22 41.36
CA GLY A 22 0.38 -0.74 40.08
C GLY A 22 0.51 -1.79 39.01
N THR A 23 0.28 -1.38 37.79
CA THR A 23 0.39 -2.24 36.60
C THR A 23 1.74 -2.00 35.95
N ALA A 24 2.52 -3.04 35.73
CA ALA A 24 3.74 -3.01 34.93
C ALA A 24 3.44 -3.49 33.51
N PHE A 25 4.01 -2.82 32.53
CA PHE A 25 3.89 -3.18 31.14
C PHE A 25 5.26 -3.55 30.59
N ALA A 26 5.31 -4.66 29.84
CA ALA A 26 6.38 -4.87 28.88
C ALA A 26 5.93 -4.26 27.54
N ALA A 27 6.80 -3.52 26.89
CA ALA A 27 6.47 -2.92 25.63
C ALA A 27 7.68 -2.95 24.70
N VAL A 28 7.43 -3.28 23.43
CA VAL A 28 8.37 -3.16 22.33
C VAL A 28 8.24 -1.76 21.73
N TYR A 29 9.34 -1.05 21.71
CA TYR A 29 9.44 0.28 21.09
C TYR A 29 9.68 0.16 19.60
N GLY A 30 9.07 1.08 18.82
CA GLY A 30 9.30 1.19 17.40
C GLY A 30 8.94 2.56 16.86
N THR A 31 9.30 2.80 15.61
CA THR A 31 8.89 3.99 14.87
C THR A 31 7.68 3.67 14.00
N VAL A 32 6.86 4.67 13.69
CA VAL A 32 5.70 4.52 12.82
C VAL A 32 5.68 5.56 11.72
N ARG A 33 5.10 5.16 10.59
CA ARG A 33 4.77 6.01 9.46
C ARG A 33 3.36 5.70 8.98
N ILE A 34 2.62 6.73 8.67
CA ILE A 34 1.30 6.60 8.04
C ILE A 34 1.50 6.44 6.53
N GLU A 35 0.97 5.38 5.98
CA GLU A 35 1.04 5.09 4.54
C GLU A 35 -0.36 4.84 3.98
N PRO A 36 -0.64 5.24 2.72
CA PRO A 36 -1.89 4.87 2.07
C PRO A 36 -1.90 3.37 1.78
N THR A 37 -3.08 2.74 1.84
CA THR A 37 -3.22 1.31 1.57
C THR A 37 -2.79 0.92 0.16
N GLU A 38 -2.90 1.86 -0.78
CA GLU A 38 -2.52 1.64 -2.17
C GLU A 38 -2.04 2.93 -2.80
N VAL A 39 -0.98 2.84 -3.61
CA VAL A 39 -0.41 3.96 -4.39
C VAL A 39 -0.19 3.48 -5.81
N VAL A 40 -0.87 4.09 -6.77
CA VAL A 40 -0.78 3.70 -8.17
C VAL A 40 -0.19 4.85 -9.00
N PRO A 41 1.01 4.66 -9.57
CA PRO A 41 1.56 5.60 -10.55
C PRO A 41 0.82 5.45 -11.89
N VAL A 42 0.28 6.54 -12.40
CA VAL A 42 -0.37 6.61 -13.71
C VAL A 42 0.65 7.10 -14.72
N ARG A 43 0.92 6.27 -15.73
CA ARG A 43 1.94 6.52 -16.75
C ARG A 43 1.33 6.75 -18.12
N ALA A 44 2.04 7.51 -18.97
CA ALA A 44 1.71 7.65 -20.38
C ALA A 44 1.84 6.28 -21.09
N GLN A 45 0.81 5.90 -21.84
CA GLN A 45 0.83 4.68 -22.66
C GLN A 45 1.27 4.95 -24.10
N ASN A 46 1.23 6.21 -24.53
CA ASN A 46 1.67 6.69 -25.83
C ASN A 46 2.51 7.95 -25.67
N ALA A 47 3.32 8.27 -26.69
CA ALA A 47 4.00 9.55 -26.78
C ALA A 47 3.07 10.59 -27.43
N GLY A 48 3.19 11.85 -27.04
CA GLY A 48 2.42 12.97 -27.62
C GLY A 48 2.32 14.17 -26.69
N PHE A 49 1.60 15.20 -27.12
CA PHE A 49 1.36 16.38 -26.30
C PHE A 49 0.21 16.14 -25.31
N ILE A 50 0.48 16.33 -24.02
CA ILE A 50 -0.51 16.12 -22.98
C ILE A 50 -1.43 17.34 -22.85
N ARG A 51 -2.72 17.10 -22.65
CA ARG A 51 -3.71 18.10 -22.21
C ARG A 51 -4.38 17.60 -20.94
N LEU A 52 -4.27 18.41 -19.88
CA LEU A 52 -4.91 18.10 -18.60
C LEU A 52 -6.42 18.34 -18.70
N ALA A 53 -7.20 17.38 -18.20
CA ALA A 53 -8.66 17.53 -18.14
C ALA A 53 -9.07 18.43 -16.97
N ASP A 54 -10.21 19.13 -17.07
CA ASP A 54 -10.80 19.81 -15.94
C ASP A 54 -11.34 18.78 -14.91
N PRO A 55 -11.14 18.99 -13.60
CA PRO A 55 -10.58 20.18 -12.92
C PRO A 55 -9.07 20.16 -12.69
N PHE A 56 -8.29 19.32 -13.41
CA PHE A 56 -6.85 19.12 -13.17
C PHE A 56 -5.97 20.06 -14.00
N SER A 57 -6.57 20.89 -14.85
CA SER A 57 -5.89 21.91 -15.69
C SER A 57 -5.02 22.90 -14.88
N ALA A 58 -5.31 23.06 -13.56
CA ALA A 58 -4.47 23.81 -12.64
C ALA A 58 -3.10 23.12 -12.34
N GLY A 59 -2.80 21.97 -12.92
CA GLY A 59 -1.56 21.23 -12.71
C GLY A 59 -1.33 20.91 -11.24
N ARG A 60 -0.18 21.29 -10.69
CA ARG A 60 0.16 21.05 -9.26
C ARG A 60 -0.86 21.62 -8.28
N GLY A 61 -1.66 22.64 -8.66
CA GLY A 61 -2.74 23.16 -7.84
C GLY A 61 -3.92 22.19 -7.66
N ALA A 62 -3.96 21.10 -8.40
CA ALA A 62 -4.98 20.07 -8.25
C ALA A 62 -4.51 18.90 -7.34
N ILE A 63 -3.30 18.95 -6.77
CA ILE A 63 -2.84 17.98 -5.76
C ILE A 63 -3.78 18.03 -4.56
N GLY A 64 -4.16 16.86 -4.04
CA GLY A 64 -5.13 16.71 -2.96
C GLY A 64 -6.58 16.58 -3.41
N LYS A 65 -6.90 16.80 -4.70
CA LYS A 65 -8.25 16.58 -5.22
C LYS A 65 -8.57 15.09 -5.26
N THR A 66 -9.84 14.79 -4.99
CA THR A 66 -10.37 13.42 -5.08
C THR A 66 -10.64 13.05 -6.53
N VAL A 67 -10.42 11.79 -6.85
CA VAL A 67 -10.70 11.20 -8.16
C VAL A 67 -11.49 9.92 -8.01
N GLU A 68 -12.34 9.64 -8.99
CA GLU A 68 -13.10 8.39 -9.10
C GLU A 68 -12.45 7.48 -10.14
N LYS A 69 -12.59 6.17 -9.97
CA LYS A 69 -12.10 5.19 -10.93
C LYS A 69 -12.68 5.44 -12.32
N GLY A 70 -11.81 5.50 -13.33
CA GLY A 70 -12.19 5.80 -14.71
C GLY A 70 -12.34 7.29 -15.04
N GLN A 71 -12.24 8.19 -14.07
CA GLN A 71 -12.28 9.64 -14.30
C GLN A 71 -11.12 10.07 -15.22
N LEU A 72 -11.42 10.88 -16.21
CA LEU A 72 -10.42 11.41 -17.14
C LEU A 72 -9.52 12.42 -16.40
N LEU A 73 -8.21 12.18 -16.43
CA LEU A 73 -7.18 13.05 -15.85
C LEU A 73 -6.50 13.92 -16.90
N ALA A 74 -6.22 13.31 -18.05
CA ALA A 74 -5.57 13.99 -19.17
C ALA A 74 -5.84 13.25 -20.48
N THR A 75 -5.56 13.91 -21.59
CA THR A 75 -5.52 13.31 -22.94
C THR A 75 -4.16 13.58 -23.56
N ILE A 76 -3.64 12.60 -24.28
CA ILE A 76 -2.43 12.76 -25.07
C ILE A 76 -2.86 12.97 -26.53
N ALA A 77 -2.54 14.12 -27.10
CA ALA A 77 -2.86 14.43 -28.48
C ALA A 77 -1.88 13.69 -29.42
N ASP A 78 -2.34 12.62 -30.02
CA ASP A 78 -1.65 11.87 -31.06
C ASP A 78 -2.37 12.07 -32.43
N GLU A 79 -2.05 13.17 -33.07
CA GLU A 79 -2.64 13.51 -34.37
C GLU A 79 -2.28 12.47 -35.46
N THR A 80 -1.17 11.77 -35.31
CA THR A 80 -0.72 10.76 -36.27
C THR A 80 -1.63 9.54 -36.22
N THR A 81 -1.85 8.99 -35.04
CA THR A 81 -2.77 7.86 -34.85
C THR A 81 -4.21 8.23 -35.22
N ALA A 82 -4.66 9.45 -34.90
CA ALA A 82 -5.99 9.92 -35.30
C ALA A 82 -6.17 9.95 -36.85
N ARG A 83 -5.17 10.43 -37.57
CA ARG A 83 -5.17 10.41 -39.06
C ARG A 83 -5.14 9.00 -39.62
N GLN A 84 -4.31 8.13 -39.07
CA GLN A 84 -4.22 6.72 -39.45
C GLN A 84 -5.54 5.98 -39.24
N LEU A 85 -6.19 6.20 -38.11
CA LEU A 85 -7.50 5.61 -37.81
C LEU A 85 -8.57 6.07 -38.78
N LYS A 86 -8.59 7.37 -39.13
CA LYS A 86 -9.52 7.91 -40.14
C LYS A 86 -9.31 7.25 -41.50
N GLN A 87 -8.06 7.06 -41.92
CA GLN A 87 -7.73 6.39 -43.15
C GLN A 87 -8.13 4.91 -43.12
N ALA A 88 -7.77 4.18 -42.08
CA ALA A 88 -8.12 2.76 -41.95
C ALA A 88 -9.63 2.52 -41.94
N ARG A 89 -10.42 3.40 -41.34
CA ARG A 89 -11.89 3.34 -41.37
C ARG A 89 -12.44 3.57 -42.77
N ALA A 90 -11.84 4.51 -43.56
CA ALA A 90 -12.22 4.74 -44.92
C ALA A 90 -11.91 3.54 -45.81
N ASP A 91 -10.73 2.93 -45.63
CA ASP A 91 -10.32 1.73 -46.38
C ASP A 91 -11.24 0.52 -46.05
N LEU A 92 -11.59 0.32 -44.79
CA LEU A 92 -12.54 -0.72 -44.39
C LEU A 92 -13.92 -0.48 -44.98
N ALA A 93 -14.44 0.75 -44.94
CA ALA A 93 -15.72 1.08 -45.56
C ALA A 93 -15.74 0.79 -47.03
N ALA A 94 -14.70 1.21 -47.80
CA ALA A 94 -14.58 0.94 -49.21
C ALA A 94 -14.45 -0.56 -49.51
N ALA A 95 -13.75 -1.34 -48.69
CA ALA A 95 -13.65 -2.78 -48.82
C ALA A 95 -15.00 -3.48 -48.51
N THR A 96 -15.76 -3.00 -47.55
CA THR A 96 -17.08 -3.50 -47.21
C THR A 96 -18.07 -3.25 -48.35
N GLU A 97 -18.06 -2.06 -48.94
CA GLU A 97 -18.89 -1.74 -50.10
C GLU A 97 -18.54 -2.65 -51.32
N ARG A 98 -17.26 -2.88 -51.59
CA ARG A 98 -16.83 -3.80 -52.65
C ARG A 98 -17.25 -5.25 -52.33
N ALA A 99 -17.20 -5.64 -51.09
CA ALA A 99 -17.60 -6.98 -50.67
C ALA A 99 -19.12 -7.24 -50.81
N ALA A 100 -19.93 -6.19 -50.85
CA ALA A 100 -21.36 -6.29 -51.14
C ALA A 100 -21.68 -6.59 -52.60
N LEU A 101 -20.69 -6.36 -53.48
CA LEU A 101 -20.88 -6.66 -54.93
C LEU A 101 -20.75 -8.17 -55.18
N PRO A 102 -21.46 -8.69 -56.20
CA PRO A 102 -21.31 -10.08 -56.65
C PRO A 102 -19.86 -10.42 -56.98
N LEU A 103 -19.42 -11.61 -56.66
CA LEU A 103 -18.08 -12.06 -57.07
C LEU A 103 -18.01 -12.20 -58.60
N PRO A 104 -16.92 -11.75 -59.26
CA PRO A 104 -16.79 -11.83 -60.72
C PRO A 104 -16.98 -13.25 -61.26
N SER A 105 -16.45 -14.26 -60.55
CA SER A 105 -16.57 -15.67 -60.97
C SER A 105 -17.97 -16.27 -60.65
N ALA A 106 -18.82 -15.63 -59.88
CA ALA A 106 -20.12 -16.17 -59.49
C ALA A 106 -21.11 -16.22 -60.67
N GLU A 107 -21.13 -15.22 -61.53
CA GLU A 107 -21.94 -15.20 -62.75
C GLU A 107 -21.49 -16.27 -63.74
N LEU A 108 -20.20 -16.48 -63.91
CA LEU A 108 -19.63 -17.54 -64.73
C LEU A 108 -19.97 -18.92 -64.19
N LEU A 109 -19.91 -19.10 -62.88
CA LEU A 109 -20.29 -20.33 -62.22
C LEU A 109 -21.76 -20.64 -62.47
N LYS A 110 -22.68 -19.68 -62.26
CA LYS A 110 -24.09 -19.83 -62.53
C LYS A 110 -24.34 -20.30 -63.94
N THR A 111 -23.69 -19.67 -64.95
CA THR A 111 -23.84 -20.08 -66.35
C THR A 111 -23.31 -21.49 -66.63
N ALA A 112 -22.20 -21.89 -66.00
CA ALA A 112 -21.66 -23.24 -66.11
C ALA A 112 -22.53 -24.28 -65.42
N GLU A 113 -23.13 -23.96 -64.26
CA GLU A 113 -24.09 -24.84 -63.56
C GLU A 113 -25.37 -25.02 -64.31
N ASP A 114 -25.94 -23.96 -64.90
CA ASP A 114 -27.12 -24.05 -65.78
C ASP A 114 -26.85 -24.94 -66.98
N ASN A 115 -25.65 -24.82 -67.58
CA ASN A 115 -25.24 -25.71 -68.68
C ASN A 115 -25.08 -27.16 -68.27
N LEU A 116 -24.43 -27.42 -67.12
CA LEU A 116 -24.28 -28.76 -66.54
C LEU A 116 -25.64 -29.39 -66.29
N GLN A 117 -26.58 -28.66 -65.64
CA GLN A 117 -27.95 -29.14 -65.37
C GLN A 117 -28.71 -29.48 -66.63
N ARG A 118 -28.53 -28.68 -67.70
CA ARG A 118 -29.13 -28.97 -69.02
C ARG A 118 -28.58 -30.26 -69.58
N LEU A 119 -27.26 -30.48 -69.56
CA LEU A 119 -26.61 -31.68 -70.06
C LEU A 119 -26.95 -32.88 -69.20
N GLU A 120 -27.16 -32.79 -67.91
CA GLU A 120 -27.64 -33.86 -67.05
C GLU A 120 -29.05 -34.33 -67.47
N LYS A 121 -29.97 -33.41 -67.75
CA LYS A 121 -31.30 -33.75 -68.21
C LYS A 121 -31.27 -34.42 -69.61
N LEU A 122 -30.40 -34.03 -70.48
CA LEU A 122 -30.23 -34.63 -71.80
C LEU A 122 -29.53 -35.98 -71.74
N ALA A 123 -28.56 -36.17 -70.85
CA ALA A 123 -27.90 -37.45 -70.66
C ALA A 123 -28.85 -38.52 -70.06
N ALA A 124 -29.81 -38.15 -69.24
CA ALA A 124 -30.87 -39.04 -68.76
C ALA A 124 -31.77 -39.54 -69.92
N LEU A 125 -31.78 -38.86 -71.04
CA LEU A 125 -32.52 -39.23 -72.24
C LEU A 125 -31.64 -39.96 -73.30
N SER A 126 -30.39 -40.31 -72.98
CA SER A 126 -29.41 -41.06 -73.78
C SER A 126 -28.87 -40.31 -75.00
N ASN A 127 -28.93 -38.97 -75.09
CA ASN A 127 -28.56 -38.18 -76.25
C ASN A 127 -27.32 -37.27 -76.09
N VAL A 128 -26.41 -37.51 -75.08
CA VAL A 128 -25.22 -36.65 -74.87
C VAL A 128 -23.95 -37.48 -74.92
N PRO A 129 -22.91 -37.10 -75.65
CA PRO A 129 -21.60 -37.73 -75.56
C PRO A 129 -21.01 -37.56 -74.13
N ALA A 130 -20.54 -38.69 -73.55
CA ALA A 130 -19.98 -38.69 -72.14
C ALA A 130 -18.84 -37.65 -71.98
N VAL A 131 -18.08 -37.34 -73.04
CA VAL A 131 -16.97 -36.35 -73.01
C VAL A 131 -17.49 -34.92 -72.81
N GLU A 132 -18.66 -34.56 -73.37
CA GLU A 132 -19.25 -33.23 -73.18
C GLU A 132 -19.78 -33.01 -71.78
N TYR A 133 -20.40 -34.02 -71.17
CA TYR A 133 -20.88 -34.00 -69.80
C TYR A 133 -19.71 -33.84 -68.85
N GLU A 134 -18.66 -34.65 -68.98
CA GLU A 134 -17.48 -34.57 -68.10
C GLU A 134 -16.74 -33.19 -68.23
N LYS A 135 -16.67 -32.61 -69.48
CA LYS A 135 -16.13 -31.26 -69.61
C LYS A 135 -16.94 -30.19 -68.89
N ALA A 136 -18.26 -30.22 -69.01
CA ALA A 136 -19.14 -29.28 -68.30
C ALA A 136 -19.04 -29.44 -66.77
N LYS A 137 -18.97 -30.69 -66.25
CA LYS A 137 -18.77 -30.99 -64.84
C LYS A 137 -17.44 -30.44 -64.31
N ASN A 138 -16.35 -30.69 -65.05
CA ASN A 138 -15.03 -30.18 -64.66
C ASN A 138 -14.95 -28.65 -64.67
N GLU A 139 -15.62 -27.99 -65.65
CA GLU A 139 -15.65 -26.52 -65.70
C GLU A 139 -16.47 -25.91 -64.55
N ALA A 140 -17.65 -26.50 -64.19
CA ALA A 140 -18.42 -26.08 -63.05
C ALA A 140 -17.63 -26.26 -61.72
N SER A 141 -16.91 -27.38 -61.57
CA SER A 141 -16.08 -27.65 -60.40
C SER A 141 -14.92 -26.66 -60.27
N ARG A 142 -14.24 -26.34 -61.41
CA ARG A 142 -13.16 -25.34 -61.47
C ARG A 142 -13.66 -23.97 -61.05
N LEU A 143 -14.83 -23.54 -61.57
CA LEU A 143 -15.43 -22.23 -61.22
C LEU A 143 -15.92 -22.17 -59.78
N ARG A 144 -16.44 -23.27 -59.21
CA ARG A 144 -16.76 -23.35 -57.79
C ARG A 144 -15.51 -23.08 -56.95
N GLY A 145 -14.39 -23.73 -57.30
CA GLY A 145 -13.12 -23.48 -56.62
C GLY A 145 -12.65 -22.02 -56.75
N ALA A 146 -12.84 -21.41 -57.94
CA ALA A 146 -12.52 -20.01 -58.14
C ALA A 146 -13.36 -19.06 -57.28
N VAL A 147 -14.68 -19.27 -57.19
CA VAL A 147 -15.61 -18.48 -56.34
C VAL A 147 -15.24 -18.60 -54.87
N GLU A 148 -14.95 -19.81 -54.43
CA GLU A 148 -14.59 -20.04 -53.03
C GLU A 148 -13.25 -19.37 -52.68
N ASN A 149 -12.27 -19.45 -53.56
CA ASN A 149 -10.99 -18.74 -53.37
C ASN A 149 -11.17 -17.21 -53.33
N GLU A 150 -11.97 -16.65 -54.26
CA GLU A 150 -12.28 -15.21 -54.26
C GLU A 150 -13.00 -14.80 -52.95
N ARG A 151 -13.89 -15.63 -52.46
CA ARG A 151 -14.57 -15.41 -51.19
C ARG A 151 -13.61 -15.41 -50.02
N ILE A 152 -12.77 -16.43 -49.92
CA ILE A 152 -11.75 -16.53 -48.86
C ILE A 152 -10.81 -15.33 -48.87
N GLU A 153 -10.33 -14.93 -50.04
CA GLU A 153 -9.45 -13.76 -50.18
C GLU A 153 -10.16 -12.46 -49.77
N ARG A 154 -11.42 -12.28 -50.14
CA ARG A 154 -12.24 -11.14 -49.75
C ARG A 154 -12.44 -11.08 -48.24
N ASP A 155 -12.83 -12.20 -47.63
CA ASP A 155 -13.09 -12.29 -46.17
C ASP A 155 -11.79 -12.07 -45.41
N ARG A 156 -10.68 -12.59 -45.89
CA ARG A 156 -9.33 -12.35 -45.31
C ARG A 156 -8.93 -10.87 -45.38
N ASN A 157 -9.17 -10.21 -46.50
CA ASN A 157 -8.87 -8.79 -46.64
C ASN A 157 -9.72 -7.94 -45.69
N LEU A 158 -11.02 -8.21 -45.58
CA LEU A 158 -11.90 -7.54 -44.62
C LEU A 158 -11.41 -7.73 -43.18
N GLY A 159 -11.10 -8.96 -42.78
CA GLY A 159 -10.58 -9.27 -41.44
C GLY A 159 -9.28 -8.49 -41.15
N THR A 160 -8.36 -8.40 -42.11
CA THR A 160 -7.11 -7.64 -41.93
C THR A 160 -7.36 -6.15 -41.71
N LEU A 161 -8.30 -5.54 -42.46
CA LEU A 161 -8.65 -4.13 -42.31
C LEU A 161 -9.41 -3.86 -40.98
N GLU A 162 -10.30 -4.76 -40.59
CA GLU A 162 -10.97 -4.68 -39.28
C GLU A 162 -9.97 -4.72 -38.11
N ASP A 163 -9.00 -5.63 -38.18
CA ASP A 163 -7.99 -5.76 -37.12
C ASP A 163 -7.06 -4.53 -37.10
N ALA A 164 -6.74 -3.94 -38.25
CA ALA A 164 -6.01 -2.68 -38.33
C ALA A 164 -6.80 -1.53 -37.65
N CYS A 165 -8.11 -1.42 -37.91
CA CYS A 165 -8.97 -0.44 -37.26
C CYS A 165 -9.03 -0.66 -35.75
N LYS A 166 -9.28 -1.89 -35.27
CA LYS A 166 -9.32 -2.23 -33.83
C LYS A 166 -8.02 -1.88 -33.11
N LYS A 167 -6.88 -2.16 -33.77
CA LYS A 167 -5.56 -1.82 -33.20
C LYS A 167 -5.41 -0.31 -33.02
N LEU A 168 -5.76 0.49 -34.04
CA LEU A 168 -5.67 1.95 -33.96
C LEU A 168 -6.68 2.55 -32.98
N GLU A 169 -7.88 1.96 -32.85
CA GLU A 169 -8.87 2.34 -31.83
C GLU A 169 -8.37 2.07 -30.41
N ALA A 170 -7.71 0.94 -30.19
CA ALA A 170 -7.09 0.63 -28.89
C ALA A 170 -5.96 1.63 -28.56
N GLN A 171 -5.14 2.00 -29.55
CA GLN A 171 -4.11 3.04 -29.38
C GLN A 171 -4.73 4.41 -29.03
N MET A 172 -5.81 4.81 -29.70
CA MET A 172 -6.54 6.05 -29.38
C MET A 172 -7.13 6.02 -27.98
N LYS A 173 -7.66 4.89 -27.55
CA LYS A 173 -8.17 4.73 -26.17
C LYS A 173 -7.05 4.87 -25.14
N ASN A 174 -5.86 4.38 -25.43
CA ASN A 174 -4.68 4.52 -24.58
C ASN A 174 -4.18 5.98 -24.49
N SER A 175 -4.64 6.86 -25.36
CA SER A 175 -4.37 8.30 -25.28
C SER A 175 -5.19 9.02 -24.20
N GLU A 176 -6.24 8.39 -23.69
CA GLU A 176 -7.01 8.87 -22.55
C GLU A 176 -6.42 8.38 -21.24
N ILE A 177 -5.83 9.27 -20.47
CA ILE A 177 -5.26 8.95 -19.17
C ILE A 177 -6.36 9.07 -18.13
N ARG A 178 -6.73 7.93 -17.53
CA ARG A 178 -7.82 7.82 -16.57
C ARG A 178 -7.32 7.35 -15.21
N ALA A 179 -8.02 7.72 -14.14
CA ALA A 179 -7.72 7.25 -12.79
C ALA A 179 -7.96 5.72 -12.69
N PRO A 180 -6.98 4.94 -12.21
CA PRO A 180 -7.11 3.48 -12.11
C PRO A 180 -8.01 3.03 -10.96
N MET A 181 -8.18 3.89 -9.94
CA MET A 181 -8.93 3.61 -8.72
C MET A 181 -9.52 4.89 -8.13
N ASP A 182 -10.44 4.73 -7.18
CA ASP A 182 -10.91 5.83 -6.34
C ASP A 182 -9.82 6.27 -5.37
N GLY A 183 -9.58 7.57 -5.25
CA GLY A 183 -8.49 8.03 -4.39
C GLY A 183 -8.31 9.54 -4.36
N ILE A 184 -7.08 9.94 -4.09
CA ILE A 184 -6.62 11.33 -4.06
C ILE A 184 -5.41 11.44 -4.97
N LEU A 185 -5.34 12.50 -5.77
CA LEU A 185 -4.13 12.84 -6.52
C LEU A 185 -3.05 13.31 -5.54
N SER A 186 -2.08 12.44 -5.28
CA SER A 186 -0.97 12.72 -4.37
C SER A 186 0.21 13.41 -5.06
N ASN A 187 0.35 13.24 -6.36
CA ASN A 187 1.36 13.93 -7.17
C ASN A 187 0.89 14.14 -8.61
N ILE A 188 1.30 15.26 -9.21
CA ILE A 188 1.09 15.60 -10.62
C ILE A 188 2.43 16.06 -11.18
N GLN A 189 3.00 15.26 -12.08
CA GLN A 189 4.24 15.56 -12.80
C GLN A 189 3.97 16.13 -14.19
N ALA A 190 2.79 15.84 -14.73
CA ALA A 190 2.37 16.30 -16.03
C ALA A 190 2.20 17.82 -16.08
N ILE A 191 2.71 18.45 -17.14
CA ILE A 191 2.53 19.89 -17.42
C ILE A 191 1.67 19.99 -18.68
N ASP A 192 0.63 20.82 -18.64
CA ASP A 192 -0.27 21.02 -19.77
C ASP A 192 0.49 21.52 -21.00
N GLY A 193 0.29 20.88 -22.15
CA GLY A 193 0.98 21.18 -23.40
C GLY A 193 2.40 20.60 -23.55
N GLU A 194 2.92 19.87 -22.56
CA GLU A 194 4.23 19.23 -22.63
C GLU A 194 4.21 18.01 -23.54
N LEU A 195 5.32 17.76 -24.23
CA LEU A 195 5.56 16.52 -24.98
C LEU A 195 5.99 15.42 -24.02
N VAL A 196 5.18 14.38 -23.87
CA VAL A 196 5.48 13.23 -23.02
C VAL A 196 5.87 12.00 -23.85
N ALA A 197 6.76 11.18 -23.32
CA ALA A 197 7.12 9.89 -23.91
C ALA A 197 6.31 8.76 -23.26
N GLU A 198 6.19 7.64 -23.96
CA GLU A 198 5.62 6.41 -23.40
C GLU A 198 6.40 5.99 -22.13
N GLY A 199 5.68 5.57 -21.11
CA GLY A 199 6.22 5.20 -19.81
C GLY A 199 6.46 6.34 -18.83
N ASN A 200 6.41 7.61 -19.25
CA ASN A 200 6.56 8.75 -18.33
C ASN A 200 5.46 8.73 -17.30
N GLN A 201 5.84 8.92 -16.03
CA GLN A 201 4.88 9.04 -14.94
C GLN A 201 4.24 10.43 -14.99
N LEU A 202 2.91 10.45 -15.04
CA LEU A 202 2.12 11.68 -15.18
C LEU A 202 1.44 12.06 -13.85
N PHE A 203 0.84 11.08 -13.18
CA PHE A 203 0.10 11.27 -11.93
C PHE A 203 0.45 10.17 -10.95
N THR A 204 0.17 10.42 -9.67
CA THR A 204 0.12 9.39 -8.65
C THR A 204 -1.22 9.49 -7.94
N VAL A 205 -1.97 8.39 -7.95
CA VAL A 205 -3.24 8.27 -7.21
C VAL A 205 -3.00 7.42 -5.98
N SER A 206 -3.35 7.94 -4.81
CA SER A 206 -3.25 7.25 -3.53
C SER A 206 -4.64 6.96 -2.99
N ALA A 207 -4.82 5.80 -2.36
CA ALA A 207 -6.05 5.47 -1.66
C ALA A 207 -6.35 6.49 -0.56
N ARG A 208 -7.63 6.70 -0.24
CA ARG A 208 -8.03 7.56 0.89
C ARG A 208 -7.79 6.90 2.24
N LYS A 209 -7.84 5.57 2.26
CA LYS A 209 -7.61 4.80 3.48
C LYS A 209 -6.11 4.69 3.72
N ASN A 210 -5.71 5.04 4.94
CA ASN A 210 -4.34 4.91 5.41
C ASN A 210 -4.24 3.76 6.41
N TYR A 211 -3.06 3.18 6.51
CA TYR A 211 -2.67 2.26 7.58
C TYR A 211 -1.41 2.77 8.26
N VAL A 212 -1.08 2.21 9.41
CA VAL A 212 0.15 2.53 10.13
C VAL A 212 1.17 1.44 9.85
N ARG A 213 2.27 1.82 9.21
CA ARG A 213 3.46 1.00 9.10
C ARG A 213 4.36 1.28 10.30
N GLY A 214 4.58 0.28 11.13
CA GLY A 214 5.52 0.30 12.23
C GLY A 214 6.81 -0.43 11.87
N GLU A 215 7.91 -0.04 12.48
CA GLU A 215 9.21 -0.71 12.35
C GLU A 215 9.76 -1.03 13.74
N VAL A 216 10.16 -2.28 13.95
CA VAL A 216 10.78 -2.78 15.18
C VAL A 216 12.10 -3.45 14.87
N ASN A 217 12.99 -3.51 15.87
CA ASN A 217 14.27 -4.17 15.74
C ASN A 217 14.13 -5.71 15.75
N GLU A 218 15.12 -6.40 15.21
CA GLU A 218 15.17 -7.87 15.18
C GLU A 218 15.10 -8.49 16.59
N GLU A 219 15.72 -7.86 17.57
CA GLU A 219 15.74 -8.33 18.97
C GLU A 219 14.33 -8.42 19.58
N ASP A 220 13.44 -7.53 19.15
CA ASP A 220 12.14 -7.33 19.77
C ASP A 220 10.99 -8.00 19.00
N VAL A 221 11.17 -8.27 17.69
CA VAL A 221 10.09 -8.76 16.83
C VAL A 221 9.51 -10.09 17.28
N GLY A 222 10.34 -10.95 17.88
CA GLY A 222 9.91 -12.26 18.41
C GLY A 222 8.81 -12.19 19.46
N GLU A 223 8.69 -11.06 20.17
CA GLU A 223 7.66 -10.83 21.18
C GLU A 223 6.36 -10.28 20.58
N VAL A 224 6.39 -9.74 19.36
CA VAL A 224 5.23 -9.08 18.74
C VAL A 224 4.34 -10.10 18.01
N LYS A 225 3.04 -10.06 18.33
CA LYS A 225 2.03 -10.95 17.71
C LYS A 225 0.83 -10.15 17.22
N PRO A 226 0.16 -10.60 16.14
CA PRO A 226 -1.11 -10.04 15.72
C PRO A 226 -2.13 -10.02 16.88
N GLY A 227 -2.94 -8.96 16.94
CA GLY A 227 -3.93 -8.71 17.99
C GLY A 227 -3.42 -7.91 19.19
N MET A 228 -2.10 -7.75 19.37
CA MET A 228 -1.54 -6.96 20.46
C MET A 228 -1.91 -5.49 20.35
N LYS A 229 -2.14 -4.86 21.50
CA LYS A 229 -2.42 -3.43 21.61
C LYS A 229 -1.13 -2.63 21.47
N ALA A 230 -1.19 -1.54 20.71
CA ALA A 230 -0.11 -0.58 20.60
C ALA A 230 -0.61 0.83 20.95
N ILE A 231 0.25 1.62 21.55
CA ILE A 231 0.04 3.04 21.82
C ILE A 231 0.97 3.83 20.91
N LEU A 232 0.40 4.72 20.10
CA LEU A 232 1.12 5.52 19.13
C LEU A 232 1.13 6.98 19.55
N GLN A 233 2.27 7.64 19.33
CA GLN A 233 2.45 9.07 19.47
C GLN A 233 2.92 9.64 18.15
N LEU A 234 2.01 10.24 17.38
CA LEU A 234 2.35 10.90 16.12
C LEU A 234 2.95 12.28 16.39
N TYR A 235 4.05 12.64 15.73
CA TYR A 235 4.72 13.93 15.96
C TYR A 235 3.86 15.14 15.56
N ALA A 236 2.92 14.95 14.62
CA ALA A 236 1.96 15.98 14.25
C ALA A 236 0.92 16.26 15.37
N TYR A 237 0.70 15.30 16.27
CA TYR A 237 -0.28 15.37 17.37
C TYR A 237 0.42 15.25 18.72
N ARG A 238 1.18 16.26 19.11
CA ARG A 238 2.12 16.25 20.25
C ARG A 238 1.53 15.82 21.60
N THR A 239 0.26 16.07 21.83
CA THR A 239 -0.41 15.82 23.13
C THR A 239 -1.41 14.66 23.08
N GLN A 240 -1.63 14.08 21.90
CA GLN A 240 -2.64 13.05 21.71
C GLN A 240 -1.98 11.70 21.44
N GLN A 241 -2.34 10.70 22.22
CA GLN A 241 -1.99 9.31 21.99
C GLN A 241 -3.12 8.60 21.25
N PHE A 242 -2.75 7.70 20.38
CA PHE A 242 -3.68 6.89 19.59
C PHE A 242 -3.51 5.43 19.98
N THR A 243 -4.63 4.73 20.11
CA THR A 243 -4.63 3.29 20.29
C THR A 243 -4.69 2.61 18.91
N ALA A 244 -3.86 1.60 18.75
CA ALA A 244 -3.85 0.76 17.56
C ALA A 244 -3.75 -0.71 17.95
N ARG A 245 -3.99 -1.58 16.98
CA ARG A 245 -3.85 -3.02 17.12
C ARG A 245 -2.92 -3.55 16.04
N VAL A 246 -2.01 -4.43 16.42
CA VAL A 246 -1.16 -5.15 15.46
C VAL A 246 -2.05 -6.03 14.61
N SER A 247 -2.11 -5.77 13.31
CA SER A 247 -2.87 -6.60 12.35
C SER A 247 -2.00 -7.65 11.68
N ALA A 248 -0.75 -7.31 11.38
CA ALA A 248 0.21 -8.25 10.79
C ALA A 248 1.65 -7.90 11.15
N VAL A 249 2.50 -8.92 11.14
CA VAL A 249 3.97 -8.82 11.24
C VAL A 249 4.53 -9.37 9.94
N GLN A 250 5.34 -8.62 9.22
CA GLN A 250 5.98 -9.12 8.01
C GLN A 250 7.04 -10.17 8.37
N PRO A 251 7.11 -11.30 7.63
CA PRO A 251 8.00 -12.40 7.99
C PRO A 251 9.47 -12.17 7.65
N ALA A 252 9.78 -11.10 6.91
CA ALA A 252 11.13 -10.75 6.49
C ALA A 252 11.48 -9.32 6.91
N ALA A 253 12.72 -9.15 7.37
CA ALA A 253 13.26 -7.82 7.64
C ALA A 253 13.52 -7.07 6.33
N ASP A 254 13.45 -5.77 6.40
CA ASP A 254 13.93 -4.88 5.33
C ASP A 254 15.46 -5.04 5.20
N PRO A 255 15.98 -5.36 4.01
CA PRO A 255 17.41 -5.65 3.83
C PRO A 255 18.32 -4.43 4.06
N GLU A 256 17.81 -3.20 3.93
CA GLU A 256 18.60 -1.99 4.11
C GLU A 256 18.63 -1.54 5.59
N THR A 257 17.49 -1.62 6.27
CA THR A 257 17.35 -1.14 7.65
C THR A 257 17.49 -2.24 8.70
N GLN A 258 17.41 -3.52 8.31
CA GLN A 258 17.39 -4.71 9.19
C GLN A 258 16.25 -4.66 10.23
N ARG A 259 15.18 -3.94 9.91
CA ARG A 259 13.99 -3.82 10.77
C ARG A 259 12.83 -4.62 10.21
N TYR A 260 12.01 -5.10 11.11
CA TYR A 260 10.78 -5.81 10.76
C TYR A 260 9.62 -4.83 10.67
N THR A 261 8.83 -4.97 9.62
CA THR A 261 7.63 -4.15 9.42
C THR A 261 6.44 -4.77 10.15
N ILE A 262 5.77 -3.94 10.94
CA ILE A 262 4.53 -4.24 11.63
C ILE A 262 3.41 -3.42 11.00
N VAL A 263 2.31 -4.05 10.67
CA VAL A 263 1.10 -3.37 10.21
C VAL A 263 0.17 -3.17 11.40
N LEU A 264 -0.26 -1.93 11.61
CA LEU A 264 -1.16 -1.60 12.71
C LEU A 264 -2.41 -0.91 12.17
N ASP A 265 -3.54 -1.25 12.77
CA ASP A 265 -4.82 -0.62 12.52
C ASP A 265 -5.16 0.33 13.67
N LEU A 266 -5.39 1.61 13.36
CA LEU A 266 -5.84 2.60 14.34
C LEU A 266 -7.30 2.35 14.72
N GLU A 267 -7.61 2.32 16.02
CA GLU A 267 -8.97 2.13 16.50
C GLU A 267 -9.85 3.37 16.22
N ASN A 268 -9.29 4.56 16.42
CA ASN A 268 -9.99 5.84 16.18
C ASN A 268 -9.05 6.81 15.44
N PRO A 269 -8.93 6.67 14.11
CA PRO A 269 -8.08 7.58 13.33
C PRO A 269 -8.65 9.00 13.35
N PRO A 270 -7.80 10.04 13.48
CA PRO A 270 -8.25 11.42 13.33
C PRO A 270 -8.62 11.72 11.87
N ASP A 271 -9.59 12.63 11.67
CA ASP A 271 -10.09 13.01 10.34
C ASP A 271 -8.99 13.53 9.41
N ASN A 272 -7.96 14.16 9.98
CA ASN A 272 -6.85 14.79 9.24
C ASN A 272 -5.59 13.92 9.23
N LEU A 273 -5.71 12.58 9.27
CA LEU A 273 -4.57 11.69 9.20
C LEU A 273 -3.99 11.67 7.79
N MET A 274 -2.82 12.29 7.59
CA MET A 274 -2.16 12.37 6.29
C MET A 274 -1.09 11.30 6.14
N ALA A 275 -0.98 10.74 4.94
CA ALA A 275 0.14 9.88 4.57
C ALA A 275 1.48 10.63 4.71
N GLY A 276 2.53 9.93 5.15
CA GLY A 276 3.84 10.51 5.43
C GLY A 276 4.02 11.04 6.85
N MET A 277 2.97 11.14 7.67
CA MET A 277 3.12 11.44 9.10
C MET A 277 3.93 10.33 9.77
N THR A 278 4.80 10.74 10.69
CA THR A 278 5.68 9.84 11.44
C THR A 278 5.46 9.98 12.95
N GLY A 279 5.94 9.01 13.69
CA GLY A 279 5.81 9.00 15.15
C GLY A 279 6.52 7.79 15.77
N GLU A 280 6.15 7.53 16.99
CA GLU A 280 6.66 6.43 17.81
C GLU A 280 5.51 5.52 18.22
N MET A 281 5.84 4.27 18.51
CA MET A 281 4.88 3.29 19.04
C MET A 281 5.47 2.49 20.19
N ASN A 282 4.59 2.08 21.07
CA ASN A 282 4.86 1.09 22.11
C ASN A 282 3.85 -0.04 21.96
N ILE A 283 4.30 -1.23 21.56
CA ILE A 283 3.47 -2.44 21.44
C ILE A 283 3.50 -3.14 22.79
N ILE A 284 2.36 -3.31 23.45
CA ILE A 284 2.25 -3.94 24.77
C ILE A 284 2.34 -5.45 24.57
N THR A 285 3.49 -6.03 24.97
CA THR A 285 3.76 -7.47 24.86
C THR A 285 3.40 -8.25 26.11
N GLY A 286 3.33 -7.59 27.27
CA GLY A 286 2.92 -8.17 28.55
C GLY A 286 2.36 -7.15 29.51
N THR A 287 1.47 -7.61 30.38
CA THR A 287 0.89 -6.80 31.45
C THR A 287 0.87 -7.61 32.74
N HIS A 288 1.49 -7.08 33.80
CA HIS A 288 1.39 -7.64 35.11
C HIS A 288 0.62 -6.65 36.02
N GLU A 289 -0.54 -7.06 36.47
CA GLU A 289 -1.37 -6.25 37.35
C GLU A 289 -1.02 -6.50 38.84
N ASP A 290 -1.28 -5.51 39.68
CA ASP A 290 -1.08 -5.55 41.12
C ASP A 290 0.35 -5.90 41.58
N VAL A 291 1.36 -5.45 40.82
CA VAL A 291 2.78 -5.67 41.13
C VAL A 291 3.39 -4.49 41.89
N LEU A 292 4.52 -4.74 42.56
CA LEU A 292 5.27 -3.67 43.22
C LEU A 292 6.06 -2.86 42.21
N LEU A 293 5.79 -1.57 42.10
CA LEU A 293 6.47 -0.62 41.23
C LEU A 293 7.50 0.18 42.03
N VAL A 294 8.71 0.22 41.48
CA VAL A 294 9.84 0.96 42.01
C VAL A 294 10.37 1.90 40.91
N PRO A 295 10.69 3.17 41.24
CA PRO A 295 11.31 4.04 40.24
C PRO A 295 12.59 3.42 39.67
N THR A 296 12.70 3.38 38.35
CA THR A 296 13.84 2.75 37.66
C THR A 296 15.18 3.33 38.12
N ARG A 297 15.21 4.64 38.44
CA ARG A 297 16.40 5.34 38.97
C ARG A 297 16.82 4.85 40.35
N ALA A 298 15.94 4.18 41.11
CA ALA A 298 16.29 3.63 42.45
C ALA A 298 17.06 2.31 42.35
N ILE A 299 17.18 1.72 41.15
CA ILE A 299 17.76 0.42 40.93
C ILE A 299 19.12 0.57 40.27
N LEU A 300 20.15 0.05 40.94
CA LEU A 300 21.51 -0.06 40.42
C LEU A 300 21.80 -1.52 40.07
N VAL A 301 21.73 -1.82 38.77
CA VAL A 301 21.88 -3.18 38.20
C VAL A 301 20.81 -4.14 38.78
N ASP A 302 21.08 -4.76 39.91
CA ASP A 302 20.23 -5.72 40.61
C ASP A 302 20.05 -5.36 42.13
N GLN A 303 20.37 -4.13 42.54
CA GLN A 303 20.36 -3.71 43.94
C GLN A 303 19.63 -2.37 44.11
N ALA A 304 19.06 -2.18 45.27
CA ALA A 304 18.44 -0.92 45.67
C ALA A 304 18.85 -0.56 47.12
N TRP A 305 18.93 0.74 47.40
CA TRP A 305 19.10 1.25 48.72
C TRP A 305 17.74 1.48 49.40
N ILE A 306 17.50 0.79 50.50
CA ILE A 306 16.25 0.90 51.26
C ILE A 306 16.53 1.56 52.60
N VAL A 307 15.67 2.51 53.00
CA VAL A 307 15.76 3.15 54.30
C VAL A 307 14.88 2.39 55.32
N LYS A 308 15.51 1.82 56.34
CA LYS A 308 14.83 1.15 57.44
C LYS A 308 15.35 1.71 58.78
N GLY A 309 14.43 2.17 59.65
CA GLY A 309 14.81 2.75 60.93
C GLY A 309 15.69 3.99 60.83
N GLY A 310 15.66 4.73 59.71
CA GLY A 310 16.50 5.92 59.47
C GLY A 310 17.88 5.62 58.89
N ALA A 311 18.28 4.36 58.76
CA ALA A 311 19.54 3.93 58.16
C ALA A 311 19.34 3.28 56.81
N VAL A 312 20.30 3.46 55.90
CA VAL A 312 20.27 2.86 54.54
C VAL A 312 20.84 1.44 54.58
N GLN A 313 20.17 0.55 53.88
CA GLN A 313 20.57 -0.82 53.67
C GLN A 313 20.56 -1.16 52.21
N ARG A 314 21.62 -1.80 51.74
CA ARG A 314 21.70 -2.33 50.36
C ARG A 314 20.97 -3.67 50.30
N ARG A 315 20.07 -3.84 49.33
CA ARG A 315 19.32 -5.07 49.16
C ARG A 315 19.30 -5.47 47.69
N THR A 316 19.51 -6.76 47.43
CA THR A 316 19.35 -7.34 46.09
C THR A 316 17.88 -7.39 45.75
N VAL A 317 17.55 -6.99 44.52
CA VAL A 317 16.19 -6.88 44.01
C VAL A 317 16.12 -7.65 42.69
N LYS A 318 15.18 -8.58 42.61
CA LYS A 318 14.87 -9.22 41.33
C LYS A 318 13.83 -8.39 40.59
N ILE A 319 14.17 -7.94 39.40
CA ILE A 319 13.35 -7.07 38.59
C ILE A 319 12.63 -7.91 37.52
N GLY A 320 11.36 -7.59 37.26
CA GLY A 320 10.55 -8.05 36.14
C GLY A 320 10.53 -7.04 34.99
N PHE A 321 9.33 -6.61 34.62
CA PHE A 321 9.18 -5.59 33.60
C PHE A 321 9.79 -4.25 34.00
N ARG A 322 10.43 -3.59 33.07
CA ARG A 322 11.12 -2.32 33.30
C ARG A 322 10.75 -1.33 32.21
N THR A 323 10.26 -0.18 32.65
CA THR A 323 10.03 0.99 31.80
C THR A 323 11.05 2.08 32.11
N LEU A 324 10.95 3.21 31.41
CA LEU A 324 11.82 4.36 31.66
C LEU A 324 11.68 4.90 33.10
N ASP A 325 10.45 4.94 33.63
CA ASP A 325 10.13 5.55 34.92
C ASP A 325 10.07 4.55 36.06
N PHE A 326 9.53 3.35 35.83
CA PHE A 326 9.28 2.34 36.83
C PHE A 326 9.76 0.95 36.41
N ALA A 327 10.12 0.15 37.39
CA ALA A 327 10.41 -1.26 37.24
C ALA A 327 9.56 -2.09 38.22
N GLU A 328 9.15 -3.26 37.74
CA GLU A 328 8.49 -4.26 38.61
C GLU A 328 9.50 -4.92 39.52
N ALA A 329 9.25 -4.89 40.80
CA ALA A 329 10.02 -5.65 41.81
C ALA A 329 9.34 -6.99 42.07
N ILE A 330 9.93 -8.10 41.59
CA ILE A 330 9.44 -9.46 41.81
C ILE A 330 9.79 -9.90 43.22
N SER A 331 10.98 -9.55 43.72
CA SER A 331 11.42 -9.88 45.08
C SER A 331 12.48 -8.89 45.59
N GLY A 332 12.72 -8.91 46.92
CA GLY A 332 13.74 -8.06 47.56
C GLY A 332 13.19 -6.74 48.11
N ILE A 333 12.01 -6.31 47.70
CA ILE A 333 11.35 -5.06 48.13
C ILE A 333 9.94 -5.39 48.61
N SER A 334 9.45 -4.64 49.59
CA SER A 334 8.11 -4.79 50.16
C SER A 334 7.28 -3.51 49.93
N LEU A 335 5.97 -3.66 49.99
CA LEU A 335 5.04 -2.52 49.96
C LEU A 335 5.39 -1.57 51.12
N SER A 336 5.41 -0.28 50.87
CA SER A 336 5.80 0.78 51.80
C SER A 336 7.30 0.88 52.12
N ASP A 337 8.18 0.04 51.55
CA ASP A 337 9.61 0.28 51.60
C ASP A 337 9.93 1.66 50.99
N ARG A 338 10.93 2.34 51.54
CA ARG A 338 11.41 3.63 51.05
C ARG A 338 12.72 3.41 50.32
N VAL A 339 12.70 3.56 49.01
CA VAL A 339 13.88 3.36 48.15
C VAL A 339 14.54 4.69 47.86
N VAL A 340 15.88 4.74 47.92
CA VAL A 340 16.65 5.95 47.61
C VAL A 340 16.76 6.10 46.09
N VAL A 341 16.52 7.31 45.59
CA VAL A 341 16.46 7.61 44.15
C VAL A 341 17.67 8.39 43.63
N THR A 342 18.31 9.16 44.53
CA THR A 342 19.43 10.07 44.17
C THR A 342 20.67 9.80 45.03
N ASP A 343 21.85 10.19 44.53
CA ASP A 343 23.15 10.15 45.24
C ASP A 343 23.50 8.78 45.88
N GLN A 344 23.10 7.70 45.23
CA GLN A 344 23.23 6.33 45.73
C GLN A 344 24.70 5.89 45.83
N ASP A 345 25.57 6.45 45.01
CA ASP A 345 27.02 6.23 45.01
C ASP A 345 27.74 6.76 46.27
N LYS A 346 27.14 7.73 46.96
CA LYS A 346 27.69 8.35 48.15
C LYS A 346 27.28 7.64 49.47
N LEU A 347 26.39 6.64 49.38
CA LEU A 347 25.84 5.97 50.54
C LEU A 347 26.69 4.78 50.98
N ARG A 348 26.73 4.56 52.30
CA ARG A 348 27.38 3.40 52.92
C ARG A 348 26.34 2.57 53.73
N PRO A 349 26.45 1.23 53.72
CA PRO A 349 25.54 0.41 54.51
C PRO A 349 25.53 0.82 55.97
N GLY A 350 24.33 0.95 56.57
CA GLY A 350 24.15 1.38 57.97
C GLY A 350 24.19 2.88 58.22
N GLN A 351 24.49 3.70 57.19
CA GLN A 351 24.55 5.15 57.30
C GLN A 351 23.16 5.73 57.63
N ILE A 352 23.09 6.58 58.64
CA ILE A 352 21.88 7.31 58.99
C ILE A 352 21.70 8.47 58.01
N VAL A 353 20.48 8.62 57.45
CA VAL A 353 20.17 9.64 56.46
C VAL A 353 18.91 10.42 56.85
N ARG A 354 18.88 11.69 56.46
CA ARG A 354 17.66 12.50 56.51
C ARG A 354 16.86 12.25 55.25
N GLN A 355 15.62 11.83 55.42
CA GLN A 355 14.75 11.46 54.29
C GLN A 355 14.01 12.69 53.76
N ARG A 356 14.10 12.89 52.42
CA ARG A 356 13.24 13.81 51.68
C ARG A 356 12.35 12.99 50.77
N ARG A 357 11.05 13.04 51.01
CA ARG A 357 10.10 12.29 50.19
C ARG A 357 9.96 12.91 48.78
N LEU A 358 10.15 12.12 47.75
CA LEU A 358 9.83 12.45 46.36
C LEU A 358 8.44 11.83 46.08
N ASN A 359 7.48 12.68 45.67
CA ASN A 359 6.20 12.22 45.15
C ASN A 359 6.36 11.84 43.69
N ILE A 360 6.73 10.58 43.44
CA ILE A 360 6.73 10.00 42.11
C ILE A 360 5.44 9.19 42.03
N VAL A 361 4.46 9.71 41.27
CA VAL A 361 3.20 9.01 41.02
C VAL A 361 3.41 8.09 39.84
N ALA A 362 3.12 6.80 39.99
CA ALA A 362 3.03 5.90 38.84
C ALA A 362 1.92 6.44 37.93
N GLY A 363 2.31 7.03 36.81
CA GLY A 363 1.37 7.55 35.83
C GLY A 363 0.54 6.40 35.28
N ASN A 364 -0.77 6.45 35.46
CA ASN A 364 -1.67 5.65 34.67
C ASN A 364 -1.48 6.06 33.22
N ILE A 365 -0.91 5.19 32.41
CA ILE A 365 -1.06 5.28 30.97
C ILE A 365 -2.55 4.98 30.70
N LYS A 366 -3.36 6.05 30.61
CA LYS A 366 -4.76 5.97 30.18
C LYS A 366 -4.82 5.76 28.67
#